data_a1c40660084160f1b6b37547265823b8
#
_entry.id   a1c40660084160f1b6b37547265823b8
#
_cell.length_a   1.000
_cell.length_b   1.000
_cell.length_c   1.000
_cell.angle_alpha   90.00
_cell.angle_beta   90.00
_cell.angle_gamma   90.00
#
_symmetry.space_group_name_H-M   'P 1'
#
loop_
_entity.id
_entity.type
_entity.pdbx_description
1 polymer ?
#
loop_
_entity_poly.entity_id
_entity_poly.type
_entity_poly.pdbx_seq_one_letter_code
_entity_poly.pdbx_strand_id
1 'polypeptide(L)' 'MNLRARLSERVHIEDIREILHFIQDDEQLREEVYQFIFDEDDIVSYQALWVCTHFSKED' A
#
# COMPACT_ATOMS: atom_id res chain seq x y z
N MET A 1 11.69 2.24 -4.64
CA MET A 1 11.15 1.34 -3.61
C MET A 1 10.40 0.19 -4.25
N ASN A 2 10.57 -1.01 -3.74
CA ASN A 2 9.77 -2.14 -4.20
C ASN A 2 8.55 -2.28 -3.28
N LEU A 3 7.40 -1.80 -3.76
CA LEU A 3 6.18 -1.79 -2.97
C LEU A 3 5.73 -3.19 -2.56
N ARG A 4 5.82 -4.15 -3.47
CA ARG A 4 5.40 -5.51 -3.15
C ARG A 4 6.25 -6.10 -2.04
N ALA A 5 7.56 -5.88 -2.08
CA ALA A 5 8.46 -6.35 -1.03
C ALA A 5 8.11 -5.71 0.31
N ARG A 6 7.83 -4.42 0.31
CA ARG A 6 7.43 -3.71 1.53
C ARG A 6 6.12 -4.26 2.08
N LEU A 7 5.16 -4.52 1.21
CA LEU A 7 3.85 -5.02 1.62
C LEU A 7 3.88 -6.49 2.01
N SER A 8 4.91 -7.23 1.61
CA SER A 8 5.05 -8.63 1.98
C SER A 8 5.69 -8.80 3.36
N GLU A 9 6.27 -7.74 3.90
CA GLU A 9 6.88 -7.73 5.21
C GLU A 9 5.88 -7.25 6.26
N ARG A 10 6.20 -7.50 7.53
CA ARG A 10 5.38 -6.96 8.60
C ARG A 10 5.51 -5.44 8.63
N VAL A 11 4.40 -4.73 8.49
CA VAL A 11 4.40 -3.28 8.51
C VAL A 11 3.67 -2.76 9.74
N HIS A 12 4.14 -1.64 10.27
CA HIS A 12 3.52 -0.92 11.36
C HIS A 12 2.86 0.34 10.82
N ILE A 13 2.12 1.04 11.66
CA ILE A 13 1.44 2.27 11.22
C ILE A 13 2.44 3.30 10.68
N GLU A 14 3.62 3.36 11.25
CA GLU A 14 4.66 4.27 10.77
C GLU A 14 5.10 3.92 9.35
N ASP A 15 5.19 2.63 9.06
CA ASP A 15 5.54 2.16 7.72
C ASP A 15 4.45 2.51 6.72
N ILE A 16 3.19 2.38 7.14
CA ILE A 16 2.05 2.74 6.29
C ILE A 16 2.10 4.24 5.96
N ARG A 17 2.40 5.08 6.95
CA ARG A 17 2.51 6.52 6.72
C ARG A 17 3.63 6.86 5.75
N GLU A 18 4.75 6.17 5.88
CA GLU A 18 5.88 6.35 4.98
C GLU A 18 5.52 5.98 3.55
N ILE A 19 4.85 4.84 3.39
CA ILE A 19 4.40 4.38 2.08
C ILE A 19 3.42 5.40 1.48
N LEU A 20 2.45 5.86 2.28
CA LEU A 20 1.47 6.85 1.83
C LEU A 20 2.15 8.13 1.37
N HIS A 21 3.10 8.61 2.15
CA HIS A 21 3.84 9.82 1.81
C HIS A 21 4.60 9.65 0.49
N PHE A 22 5.15 8.47 0.28
CA PHE A 22 5.92 8.15 -0.91
C PHE A 22 5.05 8.12 -2.17
N ILE A 23 3.84 7.58 -2.06
CA ILE A 23 2.98 7.34 -3.22
C ILE A 23 1.90 8.40 -3.44
N GLN A 24 1.69 9.31 -2.48
CA GLN A 24 0.55 10.24 -2.54
C GLN A 24 0.57 11.13 -3.78
N ASP A 25 1.75 11.48 -4.27
CA ASP A 25 1.89 12.34 -5.43
C ASP A 25 2.18 11.56 -6.72
N ASP A 26 2.14 10.23 -6.64
CA ASP A 26 2.43 9.38 -7.78
C ASP A 26 1.24 8.48 -8.07
N GLU A 27 0.48 8.88 -9.08
CA GLU A 27 -0.73 8.16 -9.49
C GLU A 27 -0.41 6.72 -9.89
N GLN A 28 0.71 6.50 -10.55
CA GLN A 28 1.10 5.17 -11.00
C GLN A 28 1.39 4.25 -9.81
N LEU A 29 2.06 4.76 -8.78
CA LEU A 29 2.33 3.97 -7.60
C LEU A 29 1.05 3.64 -6.84
N ARG A 30 0.11 4.60 -6.76
CA ARG A 30 -1.18 4.32 -6.13
C ARG A 30 -1.93 3.23 -6.88
N GLU A 31 -1.87 3.26 -8.21
CA GLU A 31 -2.49 2.23 -9.04
C GLU A 31 -1.87 0.86 -8.76
N GLU A 32 -0.55 0.81 -8.60
CA GLU A 32 0.14 -0.44 -8.25
C GLU A 32 -0.36 -1.00 -6.93
N VAL A 33 -0.56 -0.14 -5.93
CA VAL A 33 -1.07 -0.58 -4.63
C VAL A 33 -2.47 -1.17 -4.78
N TYR A 34 -3.33 -0.56 -5.58
CA TYR A 34 -4.65 -1.13 -5.86
C TYR A 34 -4.56 -2.52 -6.48
N GLN A 35 -3.60 -2.73 -7.37
CA GLN A 35 -3.40 -4.04 -7.98
C GLN A 35 -2.97 -5.08 -6.96
N PHE A 36 -2.19 -4.68 -5.98
CA PHE A 36 -1.72 -5.60 -4.93
C PHE A 36 -2.84 -6.11 -4.03
N ILE A 37 -3.99 -5.45 -4.01
CA ILE A 37 -5.15 -5.97 -3.28
C ILE A 37 -5.55 -7.35 -3.81
N PHE A 38 -5.28 -7.61 -5.08
CA PHE A 38 -5.60 -8.86 -5.74
C PHE A 38 -4.41 -9.83 -5.81
N ASP A 39 -3.35 -9.56 -5.06
CA ASP A 39 -2.16 -10.40 -5.04
C ASP A 39 -2.48 -11.77 -4.44
N GLU A 40 -1.77 -12.80 -4.89
CA GLU A 40 -1.93 -14.15 -4.39
C GLU A 40 -1.51 -14.29 -2.93
N ASP A 41 -0.57 -13.45 -2.49
CA ASP A 41 -0.09 -13.45 -1.13
C ASP A 41 -1.09 -12.70 -0.25
N ASP A 42 -1.68 -13.42 0.71
CA ASP A 42 -2.68 -12.84 1.59
C ASP A 42 -2.13 -11.66 2.40
N ILE A 43 -0.86 -11.70 2.75
CA ILE A 43 -0.24 -10.64 3.52
C ILE A 43 -0.14 -9.38 2.66
N VAL A 44 0.33 -9.53 1.43
CA VAL A 44 0.43 -8.39 0.49
C VAL A 44 -0.97 -7.82 0.23
N SER A 45 -1.92 -8.68 -0.04
CA SER A 45 -3.30 -8.26 -0.31
C SER A 45 -3.89 -7.50 0.87
N TYR A 46 -3.75 -8.03 2.07
CA TYR A 46 -4.29 -7.41 3.28
C TYR A 46 -3.66 -6.04 3.54
N GLN A 47 -2.35 -5.96 3.44
CA GLN A 47 -1.66 -4.71 3.71
C GLN A 47 -1.88 -3.67 2.64
N ALA A 48 -2.01 -4.10 1.38
CA ALA A 48 -2.37 -3.19 0.30
C ALA A 48 -3.76 -2.58 0.56
N LEU A 49 -4.69 -3.40 1.00
CA LEU A 49 -6.03 -2.93 1.36
C LEU A 49 -5.95 -1.91 2.50
N TRP A 50 -5.12 -2.18 3.50
CA TRP A 50 -4.92 -1.26 4.63
C TRP A 50 -4.43 0.10 4.12
N VAL A 51 -3.43 0.11 3.25
CA VAL A 51 -2.93 1.35 2.66
C VAL A 51 -4.04 2.07 1.91
N CYS A 52 -4.81 1.33 1.12
CA CYS A 52 -5.89 1.92 0.32
C CYS A 52 -6.99 2.56 1.18
N THR A 53 -7.25 2.01 2.37
CA THR A 53 -8.26 2.61 3.26
C THR A 53 -7.86 4.01 3.71
N HIS A 54 -6.56 4.29 3.76
CA HIS A 54 -6.08 5.62 4.12
C HIS A 54 -6.29 6.63 2.98
N PHE A 55 -6.26 6.17 1.73
CA PHE A 55 -6.60 7.05 0.61
C PHE A 55 -8.06 7.47 0.67
N SER A 56 -8.93 6.52 0.96
CA SER A 56 -10.37 6.77 0.98
C SER A 56 -10.79 7.80 2.01
N LYS A 57 -10.04 7.91 3.09
CA LYS A 57 -10.38 8.85 4.17
C LYS A 57 -10.13 10.31 3.81
N GLU A 58 -9.34 10.54 2.80
CA GLU A 58 -8.99 11.90 2.41
C GLU A 58 -9.98 12.51 1.43
N ASP A 59 -10.88 11.74 0.93
CA ASP A 59 -11.89 12.22 -0.03
C ASP A 59 -13.07 12.92 0.66
#